data_a573176cf8920df045a37cebed3eb6c8
#
_entry.id   a573176cf8920df045a37cebed3eb6c8
#
_cell.length_a   1.000
_cell.length_b   1.000
_cell.length_c   1.000
_cell.angle_alpha   90.00
_cell.angle_beta   90.00
_cell.angle_gamma   90.00
#
_symmetry.space_group_name_H-M   'P 1'
#
loop_
_entity.id
_entity.type
_entity.pdbx_description
1 polymer ?
#
loop_
_entity_poly.entity_id
_entity_poly.type
_entity_poly.pdbx_seq_one_letter_code
_entity_poly.pdbx_strand_id
1 'polypeptide(L)'
;MEGTDESQKDEHMSSWFRRKEKGIQTSTEEKKDTPKGLWYKSPTGKIVESEELAHNYWVSPEDDYHVRIGSREYFQILFDDNKFKELDANLSSKDPLKFEDTKKYADRLKQAEKKTDLKDAVRTGVG
;
A
#
# COMPACT_ATOMS: atom_id res chain seq x y z
N MET A 1 -71.98 25.84 -4.28
CA MET A 1 -71.43 27.20 -4.29
C MET A 1 -70.15 27.08 -3.52
N GLU A 2 -69.16 27.02 -4.32
CA GLU A 2 -67.84 27.66 -4.28
C GLU A 2 -66.94 27.20 -3.18
N GLY A 3 -66.00 26.39 -3.58
CA GLY A 3 -64.82 26.03 -2.86
C GLY A 3 -63.74 25.66 -3.88
N THR A 4 -63.23 26.68 -4.52
CA THR A 4 -62.24 26.68 -5.57
C THR A 4 -60.85 26.56 -4.99
N ASP A 5 -60.08 25.64 -5.55
CA ASP A 5 -58.83 25.91 -6.29
C ASP A 5 -57.75 26.70 -5.54
N GLU A 6 -57.11 26.03 -4.57
CA GLU A 6 -55.81 26.47 -3.99
C GLU A 6 -54.71 25.41 -4.05
N SER A 7 -54.94 24.24 -4.65
CA SER A 7 -53.93 23.15 -4.63
C SER A 7 -53.02 23.08 -5.87
N GLN A 8 -53.15 24.01 -6.82
CA GLN A 8 -52.32 23.95 -8.06
C GLN A 8 -51.16 24.94 -8.13
N LYS A 9 -50.89 25.72 -7.09
CA LYS A 9 -49.83 26.73 -7.13
C LYS A 9 -48.48 26.30 -6.55
N ASP A 10 -48.44 25.22 -5.80
CA ASP A 10 -47.22 24.81 -5.11
C ASP A 10 -46.37 23.75 -5.85
N GLU A 11 -46.87 23.14 -6.90
CA GLU A 11 -46.10 22.13 -7.66
C GLU A 11 -45.09 22.73 -8.65
N HIS A 12 -45.16 24.00 -8.98
CA HIS A 12 -44.28 24.58 -10.00
C HIS A 12 -43.00 25.20 -9.43
N MET A 13 -42.87 25.39 -8.12
CA MET A 13 -41.66 25.97 -7.51
C MET A 13 -40.65 24.95 -6.99
N SER A 14 -40.99 23.70 -6.88
CA SER A 14 -40.08 22.67 -6.36
C SER A 14 -39.23 21.98 -7.42
N SER A 15 -39.48 22.20 -8.71
CA SER A 15 -38.73 21.51 -9.78
C SER A 15 -37.37 22.14 -10.11
N TRP A 16 -37.13 23.39 -9.68
CA TRP A 16 -35.87 24.08 -9.95
C TRP A 16 -34.72 23.55 -9.10
N PHE A 17 -34.97 23.00 -7.93
CA PHE A 17 -33.94 22.43 -7.05
C PHE A 17 -33.71 20.93 -7.23
N ARG A 18 -34.45 20.26 -8.09
CA ARG A 18 -34.11 18.87 -8.44
C ARG A 18 -32.92 18.88 -9.37
N ARG A 19 -31.71 18.66 -8.82
CA ARG A 19 -30.56 18.25 -9.60
C ARG A 19 -30.98 17.05 -10.43
N LYS A 20 -31.03 17.20 -11.75
CA LYS A 20 -31.12 16.07 -12.66
C LYS A 20 -29.90 15.22 -12.36
N GLU A 21 -30.09 13.97 -11.95
CA GLU A 21 -29.06 12.96 -11.69
C GLU A 21 -28.36 12.54 -12.99
N LYS A 22 -27.88 13.50 -13.75
CA LYS A 22 -26.81 13.25 -14.72
C LYS A 22 -25.52 13.72 -14.07
N GLY A 23 -25.05 12.93 -13.10
CA GLY A 23 -23.65 12.99 -12.71
C GLY A 23 -22.82 12.84 -13.98
N ILE A 24 -21.72 13.58 -14.07
CA ILE A 24 -20.73 13.39 -15.11
C ILE A 24 -20.35 11.92 -15.07
N GLN A 25 -20.82 11.14 -16.05
CA GLN A 25 -20.40 9.77 -16.23
C GLN A 25 -18.97 9.84 -16.79
N THR A 26 -18.00 9.96 -15.90
CA THR A 26 -16.62 9.63 -16.22
C THR A 26 -16.56 8.12 -16.42
N SER A 27 -16.30 7.70 -17.64
CA SER A 27 -16.06 6.29 -17.92
C SER A 27 -14.87 5.84 -17.06
N THR A 28 -15.14 4.94 -16.13
CA THR A 28 -14.14 4.40 -15.21
C THR A 28 -13.17 3.43 -15.91
N GLU A 29 -13.35 3.21 -17.21
CA GLU A 29 -12.62 2.23 -18.01
C GLU A 29 -11.18 2.64 -18.36
N GLU A 30 -10.80 3.90 -18.14
CA GLU A 30 -9.43 4.38 -18.37
C GLU A 30 -8.70 4.84 -17.10
N LYS A 31 -8.95 4.25 -15.97
CA LYS A 31 -8.00 4.38 -14.87
C LYS A 31 -6.74 3.63 -15.28
N LYS A 32 -5.78 4.34 -15.89
CA LYS A 32 -4.41 3.87 -15.98
C LYS A 32 -4.01 3.43 -14.59
N ASP A 33 -3.70 2.14 -14.46
CA ASP A 33 -3.14 1.59 -13.23
C ASP A 33 -1.87 2.38 -12.94
N THR A 34 -1.94 3.26 -11.95
CA THR A 34 -0.75 3.97 -11.50
C THR A 34 0.19 2.93 -10.92
N PRO A 35 1.46 2.87 -11.36
CA PRO A 35 2.42 1.91 -10.84
C PRO A 35 2.45 1.98 -9.32
N LYS A 36 2.17 0.87 -8.67
CA LYS A 36 2.23 0.80 -7.21
C LYS A 36 3.67 1.00 -6.77
N GLY A 37 3.91 1.92 -5.85
CA GLY A 37 5.23 2.15 -5.29
C GLY A 37 6.00 3.33 -5.87
N LEU A 38 5.39 4.15 -6.72
CA LEU A 38 6.05 5.34 -7.27
C LEU A 38 6.29 6.42 -6.20
N TRP A 39 5.41 6.53 -5.22
CA TRP A 39 5.44 7.55 -4.18
C TRP A 39 5.37 6.95 -2.80
N TYR A 40 6.17 7.49 -1.89
CA TYR A 40 6.15 7.18 -0.47
C TYR A 40 5.62 8.37 0.31
N LYS A 41 4.68 8.12 1.24
CA LYS A 41 4.19 9.13 2.17
C LYS A 41 4.75 8.84 3.55
N SER A 42 5.53 9.80 4.09
CA SER A 42 6.08 9.69 5.44
C SER A 42 4.99 9.84 6.52
N PRO A 43 5.24 9.42 7.75
CA PRO A 43 4.34 9.64 8.88
C PRO A 43 4.07 11.12 9.17
N THR A 44 4.97 12.01 8.79
CA THR A 44 4.81 13.46 8.91
C THR A 44 3.91 14.05 7.83
N GLY A 45 3.51 13.23 6.83
CA GLY A 45 2.63 13.63 5.74
C GLY A 45 3.33 14.10 4.47
N LYS A 46 4.66 14.12 4.45
CA LYS A 46 5.46 14.46 3.25
C LYS A 46 5.41 13.33 2.23
N ILE A 47 5.46 13.71 0.96
CA ILE A 47 5.41 12.75 -0.16
C ILE A 47 6.72 12.87 -0.92
N VAL A 48 7.42 11.76 -1.06
CA VAL A 48 8.71 11.65 -1.74
C VAL A 48 8.62 10.59 -2.82
N GLU A 49 9.33 10.78 -3.92
CA GLU A 49 9.45 9.77 -4.95
C GLU A 49 10.27 8.57 -4.46
N SER A 50 9.82 7.35 -4.78
CA SER A 50 10.48 6.13 -4.28
C SER A 50 11.90 5.96 -4.81
N GLU A 51 12.19 6.45 -6.02
CA GLU A 51 13.53 6.43 -6.58
C GLU A 51 14.45 7.39 -5.85
N GLU A 52 14.02 8.62 -5.59
CA GLU A 52 14.76 9.61 -4.82
C GLU A 52 15.05 9.09 -3.40
N LEU A 53 14.05 8.46 -2.77
CA LEU A 53 14.19 7.86 -1.46
C LEU A 53 15.24 6.73 -1.46
N ALA A 54 15.26 5.88 -2.48
CA ALA A 54 16.24 4.82 -2.63
C ALA A 54 17.66 5.38 -2.86
N HIS A 55 17.81 6.43 -3.67
CA HIS A 55 19.07 7.13 -3.87
C HIS A 55 19.61 7.78 -2.59
N ASN A 56 18.73 8.24 -1.72
CA ASN A 56 19.08 8.82 -0.43
C ASN A 56 19.07 7.78 0.72
N TYR A 57 19.43 6.53 0.42
CA TYR A 57 19.54 5.44 1.41
C TYR A 57 18.31 5.24 2.28
N TRP A 58 17.12 5.47 1.71
CA TRP A 58 15.84 5.36 2.39
C TRP A 58 15.63 6.38 3.53
N VAL A 59 16.31 7.49 3.44
CA VAL A 59 16.07 8.66 4.29
C VAL A 59 15.33 9.71 3.48
N SER A 60 14.21 10.18 3.97
CA SER A 60 13.40 11.20 3.30
C SER A 60 14.12 12.55 3.32
N PRO A 61 14.38 13.19 2.17
CA PRO A 61 15.07 14.48 2.11
C PRO A 61 14.21 15.64 2.65
N GLU A 62 12.90 15.43 2.77
CA GLU A 62 11.95 16.47 3.17
C GLU A 62 11.82 16.63 4.70
N ASP A 63 12.07 15.55 5.45
CA ASP A 63 11.81 15.49 6.89
C ASP A 63 12.78 14.61 7.67
N ASP A 64 13.89 14.20 7.05
CA ASP A 64 14.92 13.33 7.62
C ASP A 64 14.35 12.02 8.21
N TYR A 65 13.16 11.62 7.77
CA TYR A 65 12.53 10.42 8.25
C TYR A 65 13.20 9.17 7.66
N HIS A 66 13.69 8.28 8.53
CA HIS A 66 14.28 7.00 8.14
C HIS A 66 13.19 5.97 7.88
N VAL A 67 13.03 5.56 6.64
CA VAL A 67 12.08 4.53 6.25
C VAL A 67 12.57 3.16 6.71
N ARG A 68 11.65 2.37 7.27
CA ARG A 68 11.97 0.99 7.63
C ARG A 68 12.12 0.14 6.36
N ILE A 69 13.31 -0.37 6.12
CA ILE A 69 13.68 -1.20 4.98
C ILE A 69 13.90 -2.66 5.37
N GLY A 70 13.88 -3.55 4.37
CA GLY A 70 14.12 -4.97 4.54
C GLY A 70 15.56 -5.37 4.15
N SER A 71 15.83 -6.67 4.19
CA SER A 71 17.14 -7.21 3.84
C SER A 71 17.52 -6.99 2.37
N ARG A 72 16.54 -6.86 1.47
CA ARG A 72 16.79 -6.59 0.05
C ARG A 72 17.44 -5.22 -0.15
N GLU A 73 16.87 -4.20 0.44
CA GLU A 73 17.35 -2.83 0.38
C GLU A 73 18.71 -2.70 1.10
N TYR A 74 18.88 -3.37 2.25
CA TYR A 74 20.18 -3.42 2.92
C TYR A 74 21.27 -4.04 2.05
N PHE A 75 20.98 -5.12 1.33
CA PHE A 75 21.96 -5.74 0.44
C PHE A 75 22.32 -4.83 -0.74
N GLN A 76 21.36 -4.08 -1.27
CA GLN A 76 21.62 -3.08 -2.30
C GLN A 76 22.51 -1.92 -1.83
N ILE A 77 22.42 -1.55 -0.55
CA ILE A 77 23.25 -0.50 0.04
C ILE A 77 24.66 -1.02 0.35
N LEU A 78 24.79 -2.26 0.80
CA LEU A 78 26.04 -2.80 1.33
C LEU A 78 26.93 -3.43 0.25
N PHE A 79 26.34 -3.95 -0.84
CA PHE A 79 27.09 -4.66 -1.87
C PHE A 79 27.10 -3.85 -3.17
N ASP A 80 28.29 -3.56 -3.68
CA ASP A 80 28.47 -2.85 -4.94
C ASP A 80 27.84 -3.60 -6.11
N ASP A 81 27.11 -2.86 -6.95
CA ASP A 81 26.35 -3.41 -8.08
C ASP A 81 25.39 -4.56 -7.70
N ASN A 82 24.99 -4.62 -6.43
CA ASN A 82 24.15 -5.70 -5.89
C ASN A 82 24.77 -7.10 -6.12
N LYS A 83 26.11 -7.18 -6.15
CA LYS A 83 26.87 -8.42 -6.36
C LYS A 83 27.18 -9.07 -5.02
N PHE A 84 26.44 -10.09 -4.67
CA PHE A 84 26.69 -10.88 -3.47
C PHE A 84 26.35 -12.35 -3.70
N LYS A 85 26.96 -13.21 -2.92
CA LYS A 85 26.61 -14.63 -2.82
C LYS A 85 25.81 -14.83 -1.55
N GLU A 86 24.53 -15.16 -1.70
CA GLU A 86 23.70 -15.51 -0.55
C GLU A 86 24.12 -16.84 0.03
N LEU A 87 24.33 -16.89 1.34
CA LEU A 87 24.60 -18.08 2.10
C LEU A 87 23.30 -18.56 2.75
N ASP A 88 23.22 -19.87 2.96
CA ASP A 88 22.11 -20.47 3.72
C ASP A 88 20.69 -20.14 3.23
N ALA A 89 20.54 -19.81 1.94
CA ALA A 89 19.26 -19.41 1.32
C ALA A 89 18.14 -20.47 1.45
N ASN A 90 18.48 -21.69 1.83
CA ASN A 90 17.54 -22.81 2.02
C ASN A 90 17.12 -23.03 3.47
N LEU A 91 17.68 -22.26 4.40
CA LEU A 91 17.23 -22.33 5.79
C LEU A 91 15.78 -21.83 5.90
N SER A 92 15.02 -22.52 6.71
CA SER A 92 13.65 -22.15 7.04
C SER A 92 13.35 -22.54 8.48
N SER A 93 12.56 -21.73 9.14
CA SER A 93 12.08 -22.03 10.49
C SER A 93 11.23 -23.30 10.52
N LYS A 94 11.42 -24.11 11.53
CA LYS A 94 10.64 -25.33 11.79
C LYS A 94 9.82 -25.14 13.05
N ASP A 95 8.70 -25.84 13.13
CA ASP A 95 7.83 -25.85 14.30
C ASP A 95 7.90 -27.22 15.03
N PRO A 96 8.97 -27.48 15.80
CA PRO A 96 9.13 -28.75 16.50
C PRO A 96 8.10 -28.92 17.63
N LEU A 97 7.58 -27.83 18.16
CA LEU A 97 6.65 -27.83 19.29
C LEU A 97 5.18 -27.87 18.84
N LYS A 98 4.92 -27.73 17.53
CA LYS A 98 3.55 -27.59 16.98
C LYS A 98 2.78 -26.49 17.71
N PHE A 99 3.46 -25.34 17.89
CA PHE A 99 2.94 -24.24 18.70
C PHE A 99 1.65 -23.66 18.10
N GLU A 100 0.68 -23.48 18.95
CA GLU A 100 -0.60 -22.85 18.62
C GLU A 100 -1.01 -21.91 19.76
N ASP A 101 -1.30 -20.66 19.41
CA ASP A 101 -1.99 -19.70 20.26
C ASP A 101 -3.37 -19.38 19.64
N THR A 102 -3.62 -18.15 19.23
CA THR A 102 -4.80 -17.78 18.42
C THR A 102 -4.74 -18.33 17.00
N LYS A 103 -3.54 -18.67 16.50
CA LYS A 103 -3.26 -19.25 15.18
C LYS A 103 -2.07 -20.19 15.27
N LYS A 104 -2.07 -21.23 14.44
CA LYS A 104 -0.93 -22.15 14.34
C LYS A 104 0.31 -21.42 13.87
N TYR A 105 1.46 -21.71 14.49
CA TYR A 105 2.73 -21.11 14.11
C TYR A 105 3.10 -21.39 12.65
N ALA A 106 2.83 -22.60 12.17
CA ALA A 106 3.03 -22.97 10.78
C ALA A 106 2.25 -22.08 9.78
N ASP A 107 1.05 -21.64 10.16
CA ASP A 107 0.25 -20.76 9.31
C ASP A 107 0.80 -19.31 9.32
N ARG A 108 1.36 -18.89 10.46
CA ARG A 108 2.07 -17.59 10.55
C ARG A 108 3.33 -17.58 9.69
N LEU A 109 4.11 -18.66 9.69
CA LEU A 109 5.29 -18.80 8.84
C LEU A 109 4.91 -18.69 7.36
N LYS A 110 3.89 -19.45 6.91
CA LYS A 110 3.40 -19.37 5.53
C LYS A 110 2.92 -17.96 5.14
N GLN A 111 2.25 -17.27 6.06
CA GLN A 111 1.80 -15.89 5.81
C GLN A 111 2.98 -14.91 5.72
N ALA A 112 3.99 -15.07 6.58
CA ALA A 112 5.20 -14.26 6.55
C ALA A 112 6.00 -14.49 5.26
N GLU A 113 6.23 -15.75 4.89
CA GLU A 113 6.89 -16.14 3.65
C GLU A 113 6.18 -15.55 2.42
N LYS A 114 4.86 -15.70 2.36
CA LYS A 114 4.05 -15.14 1.26
C LYS A 114 4.10 -13.61 1.18
N LYS A 115 4.24 -12.94 2.33
CA LYS A 115 4.30 -11.47 2.40
C LYS A 115 5.66 -10.91 2.06
N THR A 116 6.74 -11.60 2.47
CA THR A 116 8.12 -11.10 2.37
C THR A 116 8.89 -11.73 1.21
N ASP A 117 8.41 -12.85 0.68
CA ASP A 117 9.11 -13.70 -0.29
C ASP A 117 10.45 -14.22 0.27
N LEU A 118 10.54 -14.38 1.59
CA LEU A 118 11.71 -14.88 2.31
C LEU A 118 11.34 -16.12 3.10
N LYS A 119 12.22 -17.12 3.11
CA LYS A 119 12.06 -18.37 3.86
C LYS A 119 12.36 -18.22 5.35
N ASP A 120 13.22 -17.26 5.69
CA ASP A 120 13.60 -16.93 7.07
C ASP A 120 13.73 -15.42 7.26
N ALA A 121 13.66 -14.97 8.50
CA ALA A 121 13.84 -13.56 8.85
C ALA A 121 15.31 -13.10 8.74
N VAL A 122 16.27 -14.03 8.79
CA VAL A 122 17.70 -13.77 8.69
C VAL A 122 18.19 -14.14 7.30
N ARG A 123 18.93 -13.24 6.69
CA ARG A 123 19.67 -13.50 5.45
C ARG A 123 21.16 -13.28 5.67
N THR A 124 21.97 -14.13 5.11
CA THR A 124 23.42 -14.04 5.17
C THR A 124 23.99 -13.99 3.77
N GLY A 125 25.00 -13.17 3.57
CA GLY A 125 25.63 -12.99 2.27
C GLY A 125 27.09 -12.56 2.38
N VAL A 126 27.84 -12.80 1.32
CA VAL A 126 29.23 -12.38 1.15
C VAL A 126 29.37 -11.74 -0.22
N GLY A 127 30.02 -10.58 -0.28
CA GLY A 127 30.32 -9.84 -1.49
C GLY A 127 31.65 -9.15 -1.42
#